data_f501137dfe8b144b83356aa0f70bdbbc
#
_entry.id   f501137dfe8b144b83356aa0f70bdbbc
#
_cell.length_a   1.000
_cell.length_b   1.000
_cell.length_c   1.000
_cell.angle_alpha   90.00
_cell.angle_beta   90.00
_cell.angle_gamma   90.00
#
_symmetry.space_group_name_H-M   'P 1'
#
loop_
_entity.id
_entity.type
_entity.pdbx_description
1 polymer ?
#
loop_
_entity_poly.entity_id
_entity_poly.type
_entity_poly.pdbx_seq_one_letter_code
_entity_poly.pdbx_strand_id
1 'polypeptide(L)'
;REWRTAATMTGTAIGVTALCWIVSPAESARFFLSAMLDPSRAGFPEYAGNQNLKGAIARWLPEGAWTPVWAPAAIAVCLGTWLLLRRLTAMARDTEDQHDNKNDGASPHDRLILSAQVGVAMMAGLLISPISWSHHWVWCLPILMTLATAAWRWYSPALAVTALAGAAVFALAMQWWFPGQNHAERNWPFIVTVVGSSYTWWALAAGVALWTAGDASHTTRSASTGLRRTPRP
;
A
#
# COMPACT_ATOMS: atom_id res chain seq x y z
N ARG A 1 2.05 7.06 20.42
CA ARG A 1 0.60 6.79 20.62
C ARG A 1 -0.17 8.05 20.31
N GLU A 2 -0.61 8.20 19.06
CA GLU A 2 -1.19 9.44 18.51
C GLU A 2 -2.72 9.49 18.69
N TRP A 3 -3.22 9.14 19.91
CA TRP A 3 -4.67 9.11 20.17
C TRP A 3 -5.33 10.49 20.03
N ARG A 4 -4.59 11.56 20.34
CA ARG A 4 -5.09 12.94 20.16
C ARG A 4 -5.30 13.24 18.67
N THR A 5 -4.33 12.92 17.84
CA THR A 5 -4.42 13.08 16.37
C THR A 5 -5.58 12.28 15.82
N ALA A 6 -5.68 10.99 16.19
CA ALA A 6 -6.80 10.14 15.75
C ALA A 6 -8.16 10.69 16.19
N ALA A 7 -8.29 11.13 17.45
CA ALA A 7 -9.52 11.73 17.97
C ALA A 7 -9.88 13.03 17.24
N THR A 8 -8.89 13.89 16.97
CA THR A 8 -9.11 15.14 16.20
C THR A 8 -9.56 14.83 14.78
N MET A 9 -8.90 13.92 14.08
CA MET A 9 -9.29 13.51 12.72
C MET A 9 -10.72 12.96 12.69
N THR A 10 -11.04 12.04 13.60
CA THR A 10 -12.39 11.45 13.71
C THR A 10 -13.43 12.51 14.04
N GLY A 11 -13.15 13.36 15.04
CA GLY A 11 -14.07 14.43 15.45
C GLY A 11 -14.30 15.44 14.32
N THR A 12 -13.26 15.81 13.57
CA THR A 12 -13.39 16.68 12.39
C THR A 12 -14.25 16.04 11.31
N ALA A 13 -14.01 14.77 10.99
CA ALA A 13 -14.80 14.05 9.99
C ALA A 13 -16.29 13.97 10.39
N ILE A 14 -16.57 13.60 11.63
CA ILE A 14 -17.94 13.58 12.17
C ILE A 14 -18.57 14.97 12.14
N GLY A 15 -17.84 16.00 12.60
CA GLY A 15 -18.35 17.37 12.66
C GLY A 15 -18.69 17.94 11.27
N VAL A 16 -17.81 17.74 10.30
CA VAL A 16 -18.07 18.16 8.90
C VAL A 16 -19.25 17.40 8.31
N THR A 17 -19.32 16.08 8.53
CA THR A 17 -20.46 15.27 8.06
C THR A 17 -21.77 15.73 8.69
N ALA A 18 -21.79 15.97 10.00
CA ALA A 18 -22.98 16.48 10.69
C ALA A 18 -23.40 17.86 10.16
N LEU A 19 -22.44 18.74 9.90
CA LEU A 19 -22.72 20.05 9.31
C LEU A 19 -23.37 19.90 7.92
N CYS A 20 -22.88 19.00 7.08
CA CYS A 20 -23.50 18.71 5.77
C CYS A 20 -24.94 18.23 5.94
N TRP A 21 -25.22 17.37 6.93
CA TRP A 21 -26.57 16.89 7.21
C TRP A 21 -27.50 18.02 7.70
N ILE A 22 -26.98 18.98 8.46
CA ILE A 22 -27.78 20.15 8.92
C ILE A 22 -28.10 21.09 7.76
N VAL A 23 -27.10 21.37 6.90
CA VAL A 23 -27.22 22.34 5.81
C VAL A 23 -28.02 21.77 4.65
N SER A 24 -27.84 20.48 4.32
CA SER A 24 -28.49 19.85 3.17
C SER A 24 -28.89 18.40 3.47
N PRO A 25 -29.95 18.19 4.27
CA PRO A 25 -30.31 16.85 4.74
C PRO A 25 -30.70 15.89 3.61
N ALA A 26 -31.45 16.36 2.60
CA ALA A 26 -31.88 15.52 1.50
C ALA A 26 -30.71 15.03 0.64
N GLU A 27 -29.77 15.91 0.29
CA GLU A 27 -28.60 15.52 -0.49
C GLU A 27 -27.62 14.68 0.31
N SER A 28 -27.47 14.95 1.61
CA SER A 28 -26.66 14.12 2.50
C SER A 28 -27.23 12.70 2.60
N ALA A 29 -28.55 12.55 2.78
CA ALA A 29 -29.22 11.25 2.77
C ALA A 29 -28.98 10.53 1.43
N ARG A 30 -29.21 11.21 0.31
CA ARG A 30 -28.96 10.67 -1.03
C ARG A 30 -27.51 10.23 -1.23
N PHE A 31 -26.56 11.04 -0.78
CA PHE A 31 -25.13 10.71 -0.89
C PHE A 31 -24.75 9.51 -0.02
N PHE A 32 -24.97 9.59 1.29
CA PHE A 32 -24.49 8.57 2.23
C PHE A 32 -25.27 7.26 2.18
N LEU A 33 -26.58 7.29 1.91
CA LEU A 33 -27.44 6.10 1.93
C LEU A 33 -27.64 5.44 0.56
N SER A 34 -27.26 6.12 -0.53
CA SER A 34 -27.42 5.61 -1.89
C SER A 34 -26.16 5.77 -2.72
N ALA A 35 -25.77 7.00 -3.01
CA ALA A 35 -24.75 7.29 -4.01
C ALA A 35 -23.36 6.74 -3.63
N MET A 36 -22.97 6.82 -2.35
CA MET A 36 -21.69 6.31 -1.85
C MET A 36 -21.64 4.78 -1.86
N LEU A 37 -22.79 4.13 -1.79
CA LEU A 37 -22.91 2.65 -1.79
C LEU A 37 -22.99 2.07 -3.21
N ASP A 38 -23.15 2.92 -4.21
CA ASP A 38 -23.21 2.51 -5.62
C ASP A 38 -21.84 2.69 -6.32
N PRO A 39 -21.05 1.61 -6.44
CA PRO A 39 -19.73 1.69 -7.08
C PRO A 39 -19.81 1.94 -8.60
N SER A 40 -20.97 1.73 -9.25
CA SER A 40 -21.13 1.94 -10.69
C SER A 40 -21.01 3.42 -11.08
N ARG A 41 -21.27 4.33 -10.16
CA ARG A 41 -21.14 5.78 -10.37
C ARG A 41 -19.71 6.25 -10.57
N ALA A 42 -18.73 5.49 -10.09
CA ALA A 42 -17.33 5.85 -10.22
C ALA A 42 -16.71 5.32 -11.51
N GLY A 43 -17.47 4.66 -12.37
CA GLY A 43 -17.02 4.08 -13.64
C GLY A 43 -16.89 2.56 -13.59
N PHE A 44 -16.39 2.00 -14.69
CA PHE A 44 -16.30 0.55 -14.84
C PHE A 44 -15.13 -0.02 -14.07
N PRO A 45 -15.30 -1.11 -13.30
CA PRO A 45 -14.21 -1.73 -12.56
C PRO A 45 -13.03 -2.14 -13.43
N GLU A 46 -13.29 -2.67 -14.63
CA GLU A 46 -12.27 -3.13 -15.60
C GLU A 46 -11.49 -2.02 -16.29
N TYR A 47 -11.94 -0.77 -16.21
CA TYR A 47 -11.31 0.37 -16.88
C TYR A 47 -9.78 0.42 -16.63
N ALA A 48 -9.00 0.66 -17.68
CA ALA A 48 -7.54 0.67 -17.65
C ALA A 48 -6.94 1.53 -16.53
N GLY A 49 -7.55 2.67 -16.23
CA GLY A 49 -7.16 3.56 -15.14
C GLY A 49 -7.41 3.01 -13.74
N ASN A 50 -8.26 1.98 -13.58
CA ASN A 50 -8.54 1.38 -12.27
C ASN A 50 -7.46 0.35 -11.90
N GLN A 51 -6.44 0.79 -11.18
CA GLN A 51 -5.25 0.04 -10.83
C GLN A 51 -5.32 -0.52 -9.42
N ASN A 52 -6.23 -1.48 -9.20
CA ASN A 52 -6.44 -2.17 -7.93
C ASN A 52 -6.80 -3.64 -8.14
N LEU A 53 -7.00 -4.39 -7.05
CA LEU A 53 -7.37 -5.82 -7.13
C LEU A 53 -8.67 -6.04 -7.90
N LYS A 54 -9.70 -5.22 -7.65
CA LYS A 54 -10.99 -5.38 -8.32
C LYS A 54 -10.89 -5.11 -9.81
N GLY A 55 -10.11 -4.07 -10.20
CA GLY A 55 -9.85 -3.76 -11.60
C GLY A 55 -9.09 -4.88 -12.32
N ALA A 56 -8.06 -5.42 -11.69
CA ALA A 56 -7.32 -6.56 -12.24
C ALA A 56 -8.25 -7.79 -12.42
N ILE A 57 -9.05 -8.13 -11.42
CA ILE A 57 -10.02 -9.24 -11.45
C ILE A 57 -11.06 -9.04 -12.54
N ALA A 58 -11.58 -7.81 -12.67
CA ALA A 58 -12.64 -7.50 -13.65
C ALA A 58 -12.17 -7.60 -15.12
N ARG A 59 -10.87 -7.44 -15.38
CA ARG A 59 -10.29 -7.67 -16.71
C ARG A 59 -10.11 -9.15 -17.04
N TRP A 60 -10.13 -10.04 -16.04
CA TRP A 60 -9.87 -11.46 -16.23
C TRP A 60 -11.10 -12.34 -16.13
N LEU A 61 -12.06 -11.94 -15.31
CA LEU A 61 -13.19 -12.78 -14.92
C LEU A 61 -14.52 -12.19 -15.37
N PRO A 62 -15.54 -13.02 -15.56
CA PRO A 62 -16.89 -12.57 -15.83
C PRO A 62 -17.46 -11.81 -14.61
N GLU A 63 -18.40 -10.90 -14.85
CA GLU A 63 -18.93 -9.95 -13.89
C GLU A 63 -19.43 -10.58 -12.57
N GLY A 64 -20.12 -11.71 -12.66
CA GLY A 64 -20.62 -12.44 -11.49
C GLY A 64 -19.53 -12.95 -10.55
N ALA A 65 -18.27 -13.07 -11.02
CA ALA A 65 -17.15 -13.53 -10.22
C ALA A 65 -16.36 -12.37 -9.54
N TRP A 66 -16.59 -11.13 -9.91
CA TRP A 66 -15.76 -10.02 -9.45
C TRP A 66 -15.75 -9.86 -7.93
N THR A 67 -16.91 -9.70 -7.33
CA THR A 67 -17.02 -9.50 -5.86
C THR A 67 -16.64 -10.76 -5.07
N PRO A 68 -17.11 -11.96 -5.44
CA PRO A 68 -16.70 -13.21 -4.78
C PRO A 68 -15.18 -13.46 -4.78
N VAL A 69 -14.45 -13.03 -5.81
CA VAL A 69 -12.99 -13.19 -5.88
C VAL A 69 -12.25 -12.00 -5.24
N TRP A 70 -12.76 -10.79 -5.45
CA TRP A 70 -12.15 -9.59 -4.87
C TRP A 70 -12.22 -9.57 -3.34
N ALA A 71 -13.34 -9.94 -2.74
CA ALA A 71 -13.51 -9.84 -1.29
C ALA A 71 -12.49 -10.69 -0.50
N PRO A 72 -12.29 -11.99 -0.78
CA PRO A 72 -11.25 -12.76 -0.11
C PRO A 72 -9.83 -12.26 -0.43
N ALA A 73 -9.55 -11.79 -1.66
CA ALA A 73 -8.27 -11.19 -2.00
C ALA A 73 -8.00 -9.90 -1.21
N ALA A 74 -9.00 -9.05 -1.03
CA ALA A 74 -8.91 -7.85 -0.19
C ALA A 74 -8.66 -8.21 1.28
N ILE A 75 -9.34 -9.22 1.81
CA ILE A 75 -9.10 -9.74 3.17
C ILE A 75 -7.66 -10.24 3.30
N ALA A 76 -7.15 -10.99 2.33
CA ALA A 76 -5.78 -11.48 2.33
C ALA A 76 -4.77 -10.33 2.33
N VAL A 77 -5.00 -9.27 1.56
CA VAL A 77 -4.16 -8.05 1.58
C VAL A 77 -4.24 -7.36 2.93
N CYS A 78 -5.42 -7.22 3.54
CA CYS A 78 -5.58 -6.66 4.88
C CYS A 78 -4.78 -7.44 5.93
N LEU A 79 -4.88 -8.77 5.91
CA LEU A 79 -4.15 -9.65 6.84
C LEU A 79 -2.63 -9.55 6.61
N GLY A 80 -2.17 -9.61 5.35
CA GLY A 80 -0.76 -9.43 4.99
C GLY A 80 -0.22 -8.08 5.42
N THR A 81 -0.98 -7.01 5.20
CA THR A 81 -0.67 -5.66 5.66
C THR A 81 -0.53 -5.59 7.17
N TRP A 82 -1.51 -6.13 7.90
CA TRP A 82 -1.47 -6.16 9.35
C TRP A 82 -0.24 -6.90 9.90
N LEU A 83 0.08 -8.07 9.33
CA LEU A 83 1.26 -8.84 9.70
C LEU A 83 2.55 -8.06 9.41
N LEU A 84 2.65 -7.43 8.24
CA LEU A 84 3.81 -6.63 7.86
C LEU A 84 3.97 -5.38 8.76
N LEU A 85 2.89 -4.70 9.10
CA LEU A 85 2.91 -3.57 10.02
C LEU A 85 3.36 -4.00 11.43
N ARG A 86 2.87 -5.14 11.92
CA ARG A 86 3.34 -5.70 13.21
C ARG A 86 4.83 -5.98 13.19
N ARG A 87 5.32 -6.57 12.09
CA ARG A 87 6.73 -6.86 11.91
C ARG A 87 7.60 -5.61 11.89
N LEU A 88 7.22 -4.59 11.11
CA LEU A 88 7.91 -3.30 11.07
C LEU A 88 7.91 -2.62 12.45
N THR A 89 6.82 -2.74 13.20
CA THR A 89 6.75 -2.23 14.58
C THR A 89 7.72 -2.96 15.52
N ALA A 90 7.88 -4.27 15.37
CA ALA A 90 8.86 -5.03 16.16
C ALA A 90 10.29 -4.56 15.84
N MET A 91 10.61 -4.36 14.56
CA MET A 91 11.92 -3.84 14.14
C MET A 91 12.24 -2.46 14.75
N ALA A 92 11.25 -1.58 14.91
CA ALA A 92 11.43 -0.28 15.56
C ALA A 92 11.77 -0.43 17.05
N ARG A 93 11.05 -1.32 17.76
CA ARG A 93 11.24 -1.54 19.21
C ARG A 93 12.61 -2.11 19.54
N ASP A 94 13.09 -3.07 18.77
CA ASP A 94 14.42 -3.69 18.95
C ASP A 94 15.56 -2.66 18.85
N THR A 95 15.30 -1.52 18.22
CA THR A 95 16.27 -0.43 18.08
C THR A 95 16.18 0.56 19.25
N GLU A 96 14.98 0.83 19.77
CA GLU A 96 14.77 1.69 20.96
C GLU A 96 15.44 1.09 22.21
N ASP A 97 15.32 -0.23 22.41
CA ASP A 97 15.93 -0.92 23.55
C ASP A 97 17.47 -0.90 23.55
N GLN A 98 18.10 -0.63 22.38
CA GLN A 98 19.55 -0.52 22.23
C GLN A 98 20.09 0.92 22.43
N HIS A 99 19.23 1.93 22.41
CA HIS A 99 19.61 3.33 22.59
C HIS A 99 19.17 3.81 23.98
N ASP A 100 20.09 3.78 24.95
CA ASP A 100 19.89 4.18 26.36
C ASP A 100 19.64 5.70 26.55
N ASN A 101 19.64 6.49 25.48
CA ASN A 101 19.54 7.94 25.53
C ASN A 101 18.15 8.42 25.02
N LYS A 102 17.20 8.55 25.95
CA LYS A 102 15.81 8.97 25.69
C LYS A 102 15.63 10.45 25.24
N ASN A 103 16.70 11.22 25.12
CA ASN A 103 16.62 12.65 24.82
C ASN A 103 16.83 13.02 23.35
N ASP A 104 17.25 12.10 22.51
CA ASP A 104 17.38 12.35 21.09
C ASP A 104 16.10 11.93 20.36
N GLY A 105 15.51 12.84 19.56
CA GLY A 105 14.30 12.58 18.79
C GLY A 105 14.41 11.34 17.90
N ALA A 106 13.30 10.94 17.23
CA ALA A 106 13.23 9.73 16.41
C ALA A 106 14.46 9.53 15.52
N SER A 107 15.08 8.36 15.63
CA SER A 107 16.31 8.03 14.87
C SER A 107 16.01 7.99 13.36
N PRO A 108 17.04 8.12 12.49
CA PRO A 108 16.85 7.92 11.05
C PRO A 108 16.29 6.53 10.69
N HIS A 109 16.53 5.52 11.53
CA HIS A 109 15.98 4.19 11.37
C HIS A 109 14.48 4.17 11.67
N ASP A 110 14.04 4.79 12.78
CA ASP A 110 12.63 4.84 13.17
C ASP A 110 11.80 5.62 12.16
N ARG A 111 12.36 6.71 11.63
CA ARG A 111 11.72 7.48 10.54
C ARG A 111 11.56 6.66 9.27
N LEU A 112 12.55 5.85 8.92
CA LEU A 112 12.45 4.96 7.77
C LEU A 112 11.38 3.88 7.98
N ILE A 113 11.34 3.27 9.17
CA ILE A 113 10.29 2.27 9.49
C ILE A 113 8.92 2.92 9.46
N LEU A 114 8.75 4.09 10.04
CA LEU A 114 7.47 4.83 10.00
C LEU A 114 7.06 5.13 8.55
N SER A 115 7.99 5.58 7.71
CA SER A 115 7.73 5.81 6.28
C SER A 115 7.31 4.53 5.56
N ALA A 116 7.94 3.39 5.88
CA ALA A 116 7.56 2.08 5.34
C ALA A 116 6.15 1.67 5.81
N GLN A 117 5.82 1.88 7.08
CA GLN A 117 4.49 1.59 7.61
C GLN A 117 3.40 2.42 6.93
N VAL A 118 3.64 3.73 6.76
CA VAL A 118 2.72 4.62 6.03
C VAL A 118 2.57 4.16 4.58
N GLY A 119 3.69 3.88 3.90
CA GLY A 119 3.69 3.39 2.52
C GLY A 119 2.89 2.08 2.35
N VAL A 120 3.09 1.13 3.25
CA VAL A 120 2.36 -0.16 3.27
C VAL A 120 0.86 0.07 3.46
N ALA A 121 0.46 0.94 4.40
CA ALA A 121 -0.94 1.25 4.64
C ALA A 121 -1.60 1.93 3.43
N MET A 122 -0.90 2.87 2.78
CA MET A 122 -1.37 3.55 1.57
C MET A 122 -1.53 2.57 0.40
N MET A 123 -0.53 1.71 0.13
CA MET A 123 -0.63 0.68 -0.91
C MET A 123 -1.80 -0.28 -0.66
N ALA A 124 -1.99 -0.72 0.58
CA ALA A 124 -3.11 -1.57 0.94
C ALA A 124 -4.45 -0.88 0.67
N GLY A 125 -4.61 0.37 1.08
CA GLY A 125 -5.81 1.16 0.80
C GLY A 125 -6.11 1.25 -0.70
N LEU A 126 -5.09 1.50 -1.54
CA LEU A 126 -5.23 1.53 -3.00
C LEU A 126 -5.60 0.17 -3.58
N LEU A 127 -5.01 -0.92 -3.08
CA LEU A 127 -5.27 -2.28 -3.56
C LEU A 127 -6.68 -2.78 -3.23
N ILE A 128 -7.15 -2.54 -2.00
CA ILE A 128 -8.45 -3.06 -1.52
C ILE A 128 -9.64 -2.18 -1.90
N SER A 129 -9.42 -0.91 -2.19
CA SER A 129 -10.49 -0.03 -2.66
C SER A 129 -11.15 -0.63 -3.90
N PRO A 130 -12.48 -0.59 -4.04
CA PRO A 130 -13.15 -1.06 -5.25
C PRO A 130 -12.79 -0.22 -6.48
N ILE A 131 -12.36 1.02 -6.28
CA ILE A 131 -11.91 1.92 -7.32
C ILE A 131 -10.68 2.69 -6.84
N SER A 132 -9.56 2.53 -7.56
CA SER A 132 -8.32 3.27 -7.38
C SER A 132 -7.77 3.68 -8.74
N TRP A 133 -8.16 4.87 -9.16
CA TRP A 133 -7.69 5.45 -10.41
C TRP A 133 -6.17 5.65 -10.41
N SER A 134 -5.55 5.61 -11.57
CA SER A 134 -4.11 5.78 -11.72
C SER A 134 -3.55 7.04 -11.03
N HIS A 135 -4.33 8.14 -10.99
CA HIS A 135 -3.91 9.35 -10.29
C HIS A 135 -3.97 9.26 -8.75
N HIS A 136 -4.68 8.29 -8.17
CA HIS A 136 -4.61 8.03 -6.73
C HIS A 136 -3.23 7.45 -6.32
N TRP A 137 -2.49 6.91 -7.28
CA TRP A 137 -1.15 6.37 -7.06
C TRP A 137 -0.05 7.44 -6.94
N VAL A 138 -0.41 8.70 -6.73
CA VAL A 138 0.53 9.78 -6.40
C VAL A 138 1.44 9.43 -5.20
N TRP A 139 0.98 8.55 -4.32
CA TRP A 139 1.75 7.99 -3.21
C TRP A 139 2.91 7.09 -3.64
N CYS A 140 2.99 6.73 -4.93
CA CYS A 140 4.12 5.94 -5.45
C CYS A 140 5.46 6.61 -5.18
N LEU A 141 5.56 7.94 -5.29
CA LEU A 141 6.82 8.66 -5.11
C LEU A 141 7.41 8.49 -3.70
N PRO A 142 6.72 8.84 -2.60
CA PRO A 142 7.26 8.61 -1.26
C PRO A 142 7.49 7.12 -0.96
N ILE A 143 6.70 6.21 -1.53
CA ILE A 143 6.90 4.77 -1.38
C ILE A 143 8.20 4.33 -2.08
N LEU A 144 8.45 4.76 -3.31
CA LEU A 144 9.68 4.46 -4.05
C LEU A 144 10.92 4.99 -3.32
N MET A 145 10.85 6.24 -2.80
CA MET A 145 11.93 6.81 -2.01
C MET A 145 12.20 5.99 -0.73
N THR A 146 11.15 5.53 -0.07
CA THR A 146 11.25 4.67 1.12
C THR A 146 11.90 3.33 0.78
N LEU A 147 11.47 2.67 -0.32
CA LEU A 147 12.05 1.41 -0.77
C LEU A 147 13.52 1.56 -1.16
N ALA A 148 13.88 2.61 -1.88
CA ALA A 148 15.26 2.90 -2.27
C ALA A 148 16.15 3.15 -1.02
N THR A 149 15.65 3.94 -0.06
CA THR A 149 16.37 4.21 1.20
C THR A 149 16.51 2.93 2.03
N ALA A 150 15.46 2.12 2.13
CA ALA A 150 15.49 0.84 2.82
C ALA A 150 16.43 -0.15 2.12
N ALA A 151 16.44 -0.20 0.80
CA ALA A 151 17.38 -1.01 0.01
C ALA A 151 18.83 -0.69 0.36
N TRP A 152 19.17 0.60 0.41
CA TRP A 152 20.50 1.08 0.79
C TRP A 152 20.83 0.74 2.25
N ARG A 153 19.93 1.06 3.17
CA ARG A 153 20.15 0.89 4.61
C ARG A 153 20.21 -0.57 5.07
N TRP A 154 19.42 -1.43 4.44
CA TRP A 154 19.29 -2.84 4.81
C TRP A 154 20.06 -3.77 3.87
N TYR A 155 20.83 -3.19 2.92
CA TYR A 155 21.60 -3.93 1.91
C TYR A 155 20.75 -4.99 1.18
N SER A 156 19.52 -4.63 0.81
CA SER A 156 18.55 -5.53 0.20
C SER A 156 18.44 -5.34 -1.31
N PRO A 157 19.00 -6.27 -2.12
CA PRO A 157 18.84 -6.23 -3.58
C PRO A 157 17.38 -6.33 -4.01
N ALA A 158 16.57 -7.09 -3.28
CA ALA A 158 15.15 -7.23 -3.57
C ALA A 158 14.42 -5.89 -3.50
N LEU A 159 14.67 -5.07 -2.47
CA LEU A 159 14.10 -3.74 -2.36
C LEU A 159 14.63 -2.80 -3.45
N ALA A 160 15.92 -2.89 -3.82
CA ALA A 160 16.50 -2.09 -4.89
C ALA A 160 15.83 -2.40 -6.24
N VAL A 161 15.71 -3.68 -6.59
CA VAL A 161 15.03 -4.13 -7.81
C VAL A 161 13.56 -3.69 -7.80
N THR A 162 12.88 -3.83 -6.67
CA THR A 162 11.46 -3.44 -6.55
C THR A 162 11.30 -1.92 -6.71
N ALA A 163 12.20 -1.10 -6.15
CA ALA A 163 12.17 0.36 -6.31
C ALA A 163 12.40 0.76 -7.77
N LEU A 164 13.41 0.17 -8.45
CA LEU A 164 13.70 0.43 -9.86
C LEU A 164 12.55 -0.02 -10.78
N ALA A 165 12.02 -1.23 -10.55
CA ALA A 165 10.87 -1.74 -11.29
C ALA A 165 9.65 -0.82 -11.11
N GLY A 166 9.39 -0.35 -9.88
CA GLY A 166 8.33 0.60 -9.62
C GLY A 166 8.52 1.93 -10.33
N ALA A 167 9.72 2.48 -10.31
CA ALA A 167 10.04 3.70 -11.06
C ALA A 167 9.73 3.54 -12.55
N ALA A 168 10.11 2.40 -13.15
CA ALA A 168 9.79 2.09 -14.53
C ALA A 168 8.27 1.93 -14.75
N VAL A 169 7.58 1.17 -13.90
CA VAL A 169 6.13 0.93 -13.98
C VAL A 169 5.33 2.24 -13.94
N PHE A 170 5.66 3.14 -13.03
CA PHE A 170 4.94 4.42 -12.91
C PHE A 170 5.33 5.43 -13.98
N ALA A 171 6.60 5.45 -14.43
CA ALA A 171 7.03 6.32 -15.51
C ALA A 171 6.45 5.91 -16.88
N LEU A 172 6.35 4.61 -17.12
CA LEU A 172 5.84 4.09 -18.41
C LEU A 172 4.31 4.07 -18.47
N ALA A 173 3.63 3.99 -17.33
CA ALA A 173 2.16 3.98 -17.22
C ALA A 173 1.50 3.05 -18.26
N MET A 174 1.98 1.82 -18.32
CA MET A 174 1.73 0.87 -19.40
C MET A 174 0.25 0.52 -19.63
N GLN A 175 -0.62 0.74 -18.64
CA GLN A 175 -2.08 0.58 -18.79
C GLN A 175 -2.65 1.47 -19.89
N TRP A 176 -1.97 2.57 -20.26
CA TRP A 176 -2.43 3.50 -21.29
C TRP A 176 -1.94 3.16 -22.70
N TRP A 177 -1.14 2.10 -22.85
CA TRP A 177 -0.64 1.67 -24.17
C TRP A 177 -1.65 0.84 -24.96
N PHE A 178 -2.72 0.41 -24.30
CA PHE A 178 -3.71 -0.51 -24.86
C PHE A 178 -5.08 0.16 -24.99
N PRO A 179 -5.96 -0.31 -25.90
CA PRO A 179 -7.31 0.20 -26.02
C PRO A 179 -8.06 0.11 -24.69
N GLY A 180 -8.59 1.21 -24.19
CA GLY A 180 -9.19 1.32 -22.87
C GLY A 180 -10.49 2.11 -22.84
N GLN A 181 -11.39 1.90 -23.83
CA GLN A 181 -12.71 2.54 -23.88
C GLN A 181 -13.77 1.51 -24.28
N ASN A 182 -15.03 1.80 -23.92
CA ASN A 182 -16.17 0.96 -24.27
C ASN A 182 -16.01 -0.51 -23.88
N HIS A 183 -15.47 -0.76 -22.67
CA HIS A 183 -15.21 -2.11 -22.14
C HIS A 183 -14.17 -2.93 -22.92
N ALA A 184 -13.32 -2.29 -23.71
CA ALA A 184 -12.30 -2.98 -24.50
C ALA A 184 -11.33 -3.80 -23.63
N GLU A 185 -11.14 -3.39 -22.39
CA GLU A 185 -10.28 -4.07 -21.42
C GLU A 185 -10.72 -5.51 -21.10
N ARG A 186 -12.00 -5.83 -21.27
CA ARG A 186 -12.53 -7.19 -21.08
C ARG A 186 -12.04 -8.16 -22.15
N ASN A 187 -11.59 -7.63 -23.28
CA ASN A 187 -11.10 -8.42 -24.43
C ASN A 187 -9.56 -8.39 -24.53
N TRP A 188 -8.88 -7.86 -23.51
CA TRP A 188 -7.43 -7.86 -23.52
C TRP A 188 -6.86 -9.29 -23.47
N PRO A 189 -5.88 -9.62 -24.31
CA PRO A 189 -5.13 -10.87 -24.17
C PRO A 189 -4.45 -10.95 -22.81
N PHE A 190 -4.18 -12.17 -22.34
CA PHE A 190 -3.57 -12.42 -21.02
C PHE A 190 -2.37 -11.50 -20.72
N ILE A 191 -1.41 -11.42 -21.62
CA ILE A 191 -0.21 -10.59 -21.47
C ILE A 191 -0.56 -9.10 -21.30
N VAL A 192 -1.51 -8.60 -22.09
CA VAL A 192 -1.96 -7.20 -22.02
C VAL A 192 -2.65 -6.92 -20.69
N THR A 193 -3.45 -7.85 -20.19
CA THR A 193 -4.09 -7.72 -18.89
C THR A 193 -3.09 -7.70 -17.74
N VAL A 194 -2.03 -8.53 -17.80
CA VAL A 194 -0.94 -8.50 -16.83
C VAL A 194 -0.22 -7.16 -16.86
N VAL A 195 0.23 -6.71 -18.02
CA VAL A 195 0.96 -5.45 -18.21
C VAL A 195 0.07 -4.25 -17.87
N GLY A 196 -1.19 -4.26 -18.30
CA GLY A 196 -2.19 -3.22 -18.01
C GLY A 196 -2.63 -3.14 -16.54
N SER A 197 -2.26 -4.13 -15.71
CA SER A 197 -2.51 -4.13 -14.26
C SER A 197 -1.22 -3.97 -13.44
N SER A 198 -0.18 -3.40 -14.02
CA SER A 198 1.19 -3.37 -13.49
C SER A 198 1.32 -2.68 -12.12
N TYR A 199 0.53 -1.65 -11.83
CA TYR A 199 0.55 -0.98 -10.50
C TYR A 199 0.11 -1.94 -9.40
N THR A 200 -0.94 -2.74 -9.67
CA THR A 200 -1.45 -3.74 -8.74
C THR A 200 -0.40 -4.79 -8.40
N TRP A 201 0.25 -5.35 -9.42
CA TRP A 201 1.27 -6.39 -9.24
C TRP A 201 2.51 -5.85 -8.57
N TRP A 202 2.93 -4.65 -8.93
CA TRP A 202 4.06 -4.00 -8.29
C TRP A 202 3.81 -3.77 -6.79
N ALA A 203 2.63 -3.30 -6.39
CA ALA A 203 2.33 -3.07 -4.99
C ALA A 203 2.35 -4.36 -4.16
N LEU A 204 1.83 -5.47 -4.72
CA LEU A 204 1.92 -6.78 -4.07
C LEU A 204 3.39 -7.23 -3.93
N ALA A 205 4.19 -7.07 -4.99
CA ALA A 205 5.61 -7.39 -4.97
C ALA A 205 6.39 -6.53 -3.95
N ALA A 206 6.04 -5.25 -3.82
CA ALA A 206 6.65 -4.34 -2.84
C ALA A 206 6.35 -4.79 -1.40
N GLY A 207 5.14 -5.25 -1.11
CA GLY A 207 4.79 -5.84 0.18
C GLY A 207 5.62 -7.09 0.51
N VAL A 208 5.79 -8.00 -0.46
CA VAL A 208 6.62 -9.20 -0.31
C VAL A 208 8.09 -8.83 -0.14
N ALA A 209 8.62 -7.87 -0.91
CA ALA A 209 10.01 -7.44 -0.80
C ALA A 209 10.31 -6.82 0.59
N LEU A 210 9.39 -6.01 1.13
CA LEU A 210 9.51 -5.47 2.48
C LEU A 210 9.47 -6.57 3.54
N TRP A 211 8.63 -7.58 3.35
CA TRP A 211 8.56 -8.73 4.25
C TRP A 211 9.89 -9.48 4.30
N THR A 212 10.45 -9.85 3.16
CA THR A 212 11.69 -10.63 3.06
C THR A 212 12.92 -9.84 3.50
N ALA A 213 12.98 -8.53 3.25
CA ALA A 213 14.09 -7.69 3.67
C ALA A 213 14.22 -7.59 5.19
N GLY A 214 13.11 -7.64 5.93
CA GLY A 214 13.12 -7.70 7.39
C GLY A 214 13.85 -8.92 7.96
N ASP A 215 13.83 -10.08 7.28
CA ASP A 215 14.54 -11.29 7.73
C ASP A 215 16.07 -11.13 7.60
N ALA A 216 16.52 -10.55 6.50
CA ALA A 216 17.95 -10.38 6.25
C ALA A 216 18.62 -9.45 7.26
N SER A 217 17.92 -8.43 7.75
CA SER A 217 18.44 -7.49 8.75
C SER A 217 18.65 -8.14 10.13
N HIS A 218 17.82 -9.09 10.51
CA HIS A 218 18.00 -9.86 11.76
C HIS A 218 19.18 -10.82 11.70
N THR A 219 19.39 -11.50 10.58
CA THR A 219 20.47 -12.51 10.43
C THR A 219 21.86 -11.86 10.42
N THR A 220 22.03 -10.72 9.77
CA THR A 220 23.31 -9.99 9.75
C THR A 220 23.66 -9.38 11.11
N ARG A 221 22.69 -8.94 11.89
CA ARG A 221 22.91 -8.45 13.26
C ARG A 221 23.34 -9.57 14.22
N SER A 222 22.71 -10.73 14.18
CA SER A 222 23.08 -11.88 15.02
C SER A 222 24.51 -12.36 14.74
N ALA A 223 24.94 -12.36 13.48
CA ALA A 223 26.31 -12.73 13.11
C ALA A 223 27.37 -11.74 13.63
N SER A 224 27.06 -10.44 13.60
CA SER A 224 27.99 -9.39 14.07
C SER A 224 28.13 -9.35 15.60
N THR A 225 27.07 -9.73 16.35
CA THR A 225 27.10 -9.78 17.83
C THR A 225 27.84 -11.02 18.33
N GLY A 226 27.80 -12.14 17.60
CA GLY A 226 28.54 -13.36 17.91
C GLY A 226 30.05 -13.19 17.81
N LEU A 227 30.55 -12.40 16.86
CA LEU A 227 31.98 -12.12 16.65
C LEU A 227 32.63 -11.22 17.72
N ARG A 228 31.82 -10.47 18.50
CA ARG A 228 32.33 -9.60 19.57
C ARG A 228 32.49 -10.29 20.92
N ARG A 229 32.11 -11.55 21.06
CA ARG A 229 32.18 -12.33 22.32
C ARG A 229 33.38 -13.28 22.41
N THR A 230 34.48 -13.02 21.71
CA THR A 230 35.72 -13.72 22.04
C THR A 230 36.30 -13.11 23.32
N PRO A 231 36.50 -13.88 24.39
CA PRO A 231 37.20 -13.41 25.59
C PRO A 231 38.61 -12.96 25.18
N ARG A 232 38.99 -11.78 25.57
CA ARG A 232 40.42 -11.41 25.54
C ARG A 232 41.11 -12.19 26.63
N PRO A 233 42.29 -12.78 26.35
CA PRO A 233 43.08 -13.51 27.32
C PRO A 233 43.55 -12.62 28.48
#